data_1028fdc5ffac94be5674d9606e126e48
#
_entry.id   1028fdc5ffac94be5674d9606e126e48
#
_cell.length_a   1.000
_cell.length_b   1.000
_cell.length_c   1.000
_cell.angle_alpha   90.00
_cell.angle_beta   90.00
_cell.angle_gamma   90.00
#
_symmetry.space_group_name_H-M   'P 1'
#
loop_
_entity.id
_entity.type
_entity.pdbx_description
1 polymer ?
#
loop_
_entity_poly.entity_id
_entity_poly.type
_entity_poly.pdbx_seq_one_letter_code
_entity_poly.pdbx_strand_id
1 'polypeptide(L)'
;MKKLIAFTLLAGSLLAARASGLDALEKFVQTAKTGRAEFTQVVTSPAREGQSAKTRKSSGTFEFARPDRFRFNYRKPFEQTIVADGRTLWLYDADLRQVTQRKQAQVLGSTPAALIASAPDLATLRRDFELQPDGEKDGLQWVQATPRNKEGQLHSMRVGFRGDQLAALEILDSFGQRSMLTFSKMEVNAPVGPEVFNFKPPQNADVVKQ
;
A
#
# COMPACT_ATOMS: atom_id res chain seq x y z
N MET A 1 -1.43 72.45 -7.43
CA MET A 1 -2.39 71.33 -7.53
C MET A 1 -1.58 70.04 -7.79
N LYS A 2 -1.27 69.32 -6.70
CA LYS A 2 -0.47 68.08 -6.78
C LYS A 2 -1.43 66.89 -6.73
N LYS A 3 -1.54 66.11 -7.82
CA LYS A 3 -2.33 64.89 -7.90
C LYS A 3 -1.49 63.73 -7.33
N LEU A 4 -1.88 63.18 -6.20
CA LEU A 4 -1.39 61.93 -5.68
C LEU A 4 -2.08 60.79 -6.46
N ILE A 5 -1.26 59.95 -7.15
CA ILE A 5 -1.72 58.71 -7.74
C ILE A 5 -1.42 57.59 -6.71
N ALA A 6 -2.48 57.03 -6.12
CA ALA A 6 -2.39 55.90 -5.23
C ALA A 6 -2.26 54.63 -6.09
N PHE A 7 -1.14 53.97 -5.99
CA PHE A 7 -0.86 52.66 -6.64
C PHE A 7 -1.30 51.54 -5.69
N THR A 8 -2.46 50.96 -5.94
CA THR A 8 -2.97 49.82 -5.16
C THR A 8 -2.28 48.55 -5.66
N LEU A 9 -1.31 48.03 -4.90
CA LEU A 9 -0.74 46.71 -5.14
C LEU A 9 -1.78 45.63 -4.78
N LEU A 10 -2.36 45.01 -5.78
CA LEU A 10 -3.19 43.81 -5.64
C LEU A 10 -2.27 42.60 -5.44
N ALA A 11 -2.00 42.24 -4.20
CA ALA A 11 -1.28 41.00 -3.88
C ALA A 11 -2.19 39.81 -4.17
N GLY A 12 -2.08 39.27 -5.38
CA GLY A 12 -2.74 38.00 -5.75
C GLY A 12 -2.08 36.84 -5.00
N SER A 13 -2.77 36.33 -3.99
CA SER A 13 -2.37 35.09 -3.33
C SER A 13 -2.54 33.95 -4.32
N LEU A 14 -1.45 33.47 -4.90
CA LEU A 14 -1.39 32.20 -5.64
C LEU A 14 -1.68 31.07 -4.65
N LEU A 15 -2.94 30.68 -4.52
CA LEU A 15 -3.31 29.39 -3.94
C LEU A 15 -2.74 28.31 -4.86
N ALA A 16 -1.55 27.80 -4.52
CA ALA A 16 -1.03 26.60 -5.15
C ALA A 16 -2.05 25.49 -4.90
N ALA A 17 -2.77 25.09 -5.94
CA ALA A 17 -3.65 23.92 -5.90
C ALA A 17 -2.77 22.72 -5.54
N ARG A 18 -2.84 22.26 -4.30
CA ARG A 18 -2.19 21.00 -3.90
C ARG A 18 -2.94 19.87 -4.59
N ALA A 19 -2.21 19.04 -5.31
CA ALA A 19 -2.77 17.83 -5.91
C ALA A 19 -3.47 17.02 -4.80
N SER A 20 -4.68 16.58 -5.07
CA SER A 20 -5.42 15.74 -4.11
C SER A 20 -4.75 14.37 -4.00
N GLY A 21 -4.99 13.66 -2.90
CA GLY A 21 -4.50 12.27 -2.80
C GLY A 21 -4.99 11.39 -3.95
N LEU A 22 -6.18 11.66 -4.50
CA LEU A 22 -6.70 10.95 -5.69
C LEU A 22 -5.86 11.22 -6.94
N ASP A 23 -5.44 12.46 -7.17
CA ASP A 23 -4.59 12.80 -8.32
C ASP A 23 -3.22 12.11 -8.19
N ALA A 24 -2.67 12.07 -6.96
CA ALA A 24 -1.42 11.37 -6.67
C ALA A 24 -1.55 9.85 -6.88
N LEU A 25 -2.67 9.25 -6.44
CA LEU A 25 -2.97 7.83 -6.68
C LEU A 25 -3.10 7.55 -8.17
N GLU A 26 -3.85 8.37 -8.91
CA GLU A 26 -4.03 8.20 -10.35
C GLU A 26 -2.69 8.26 -11.08
N LYS A 27 -1.89 9.27 -10.80
CA LYS A 27 -0.56 9.44 -11.38
C LYS A 27 0.34 8.24 -11.04
N PHE A 28 0.34 7.79 -9.78
CA PHE A 28 1.11 6.62 -9.35
C PHE A 28 0.71 5.36 -10.12
N VAL A 29 -0.59 5.10 -10.25
CA VAL A 29 -1.09 3.92 -10.97
C VAL A 29 -0.72 3.98 -12.45
N GLN A 30 -0.81 5.14 -13.08
CA GLN A 30 -0.50 5.33 -14.50
C GLN A 30 1.00 5.23 -14.81
N THR A 31 1.85 5.76 -13.93
CA THR A 31 3.29 5.95 -14.22
C THR A 31 4.20 4.92 -13.59
N ALA A 32 3.85 4.38 -12.40
CA ALA A 32 4.67 3.40 -11.69
C ALA A 32 4.48 1.99 -12.26
N LYS A 33 5.39 1.53 -13.10
CA LYS A 33 5.35 0.17 -13.67
C LYS A 33 6.06 -0.84 -12.77
N THR A 34 7.14 -0.43 -12.15
CA THR A 34 7.90 -1.20 -11.17
C THR A 34 8.25 -0.31 -9.98
N GLY A 35 8.68 -0.91 -8.90
CA GLY A 35 9.20 -0.16 -7.77
C GLY A 35 9.76 -1.06 -6.68
N ARG A 36 10.59 -0.45 -5.84
CA ARG A 36 11.12 -1.06 -4.64
C ARG A 36 11.15 -0.05 -3.50
N ALA A 37 11.01 -0.53 -2.28
CA ALA A 37 11.07 0.28 -1.08
C ALA A 37 11.52 -0.56 0.12
N GLU A 38 12.01 0.10 1.15
CA GLU A 38 12.00 -0.44 2.49
C GLU A 38 10.66 -0.11 3.16
N PHE A 39 10.19 -0.95 4.07
CA PHE A 39 9.01 -0.66 4.85
C PHE A 39 9.19 -0.95 6.33
N THR A 40 8.43 -0.22 7.14
CA THR A 40 8.13 -0.55 8.53
C THR A 40 6.64 -0.73 8.66
N GLN A 41 6.20 -1.80 9.29
CA GLN A 41 4.80 -2.08 9.58
C GLN A 41 4.57 -2.06 11.08
N VAL A 42 3.51 -1.39 11.52
CA VAL A 42 3.02 -1.41 12.91
C VAL A 42 1.60 -1.97 12.88
N VAL A 43 1.41 -3.13 13.51
CA VAL A 43 0.10 -3.77 13.65
C VAL A 43 -0.39 -3.55 15.07
N THR A 44 -1.56 -2.92 15.20
CA THR A 44 -2.23 -2.69 16.48
C THR A 44 -3.53 -3.49 16.53
N SER A 45 -3.59 -4.47 17.42
CA SER A 45 -4.83 -5.22 17.69
C SER A 45 -5.72 -4.41 18.62
N PRO A 46 -7.06 -4.48 18.47
CA PRO A 46 -7.97 -3.77 19.36
C PRO A 46 -7.78 -4.25 20.82
N ALA A 47 -8.07 -3.35 21.75
CA ALA A 47 -8.12 -3.71 23.17
C ALA A 47 -9.24 -4.75 23.37
N ARG A 48 -8.97 -5.77 24.16
CA ARG A 48 -10.00 -6.71 24.66
C ARG A 48 -10.34 -6.34 26.09
N GLU A 49 -11.49 -6.81 26.55
CA GLU A 49 -11.92 -6.57 27.93
C GLU A 49 -10.81 -6.93 28.93
N GLY A 50 -10.41 -5.96 29.76
CA GLY A 50 -9.32 -6.10 30.74
C GLY A 50 -7.90 -6.15 30.15
N GLN A 51 -7.70 -5.94 28.83
CA GLN A 51 -6.38 -5.95 28.21
C GLN A 51 -6.15 -4.70 27.34
N SER A 52 -4.94 -4.14 27.41
CA SER A 52 -4.52 -3.06 26.52
C SER A 52 -4.35 -3.54 25.09
N ALA A 53 -4.51 -2.63 24.14
CA ALA A 53 -4.17 -2.89 22.74
C ALA A 53 -2.72 -3.38 22.60
N LYS A 54 -2.51 -4.46 21.83
CA LYS A 54 -1.18 -5.00 21.56
C LYS A 54 -0.64 -4.46 20.26
N THR A 55 0.60 -3.98 20.30
CA THR A 55 1.30 -3.47 19.12
C THR A 55 2.48 -4.36 18.77
N ARG A 56 2.62 -4.70 17.47
CA ARG A 56 3.77 -5.42 16.91
C ARG A 56 4.37 -4.59 15.79
N LYS A 57 5.70 -4.53 15.77
CA LYS A 57 6.46 -3.83 14.75
C LYS A 57 7.25 -4.83 13.91
N SER A 58 7.17 -4.70 12.59
CA SER A 58 7.91 -5.50 11.62
C SER A 58 8.59 -4.58 10.61
N SER A 59 9.61 -5.06 9.91
CA SER A 59 10.26 -4.31 8.84
C SER A 59 10.82 -5.24 7.78
N GLY A 60 11.01 -4.70 6.57
CA GLY A 60 11.49 -5.48 5.44
C GLY A 60 11.61 -4.66 4.17
N THR A 61 11.56 -5.37 3.03
CA THR A 61 11.58 -4.78 1.69
C THR A 61 10.32 -5.13 0.93
N PHE A 62 9.90 -4.20 0.10
CA PHE A 62 8.77 -4.32 -0.80
C PHE A 62 9.23 -4.08 -2.23
N GLU A 63 8.81 -4.94 -3.15
CA GLU A 63 9.08 -4.82 -4.58
C GLU A 63 7.80 -5.14 -5.34
N PHE A 64 7.58 -4.44 -6.45
CA PHE A 64 6.46 -4.72 -7.32
C PHE A 64 6.80 -4.54 -8.80
N ALA A 65 6.08 -5.24 -9.64
CA ALA A 65 6.06 -5.04 -11.09
C ALA A 65 4.64 -5.27 -11.60
N ARG A 66 4.05 -4.24 -12.18
CA ARG A 66 2.69 -4.32 -12.76
C ARG A 66 2.68 -5.13 -14.04
N PRO A 67 1.59 -5.83 -14.34
CA PRO A 67 0.46 -6.07 -13.42
C PRO A 67 0.78 -7.22 -12.46
N ASP A 68 0.12 -7.19 -11.29
CA ASP A 68 -0.12 -8.33 -10.39
C ASP A 68 1.11 -9.01 -9.76
N ARG A 69 2.31 -8.45 -9.87
CA ARG A 69 3.50 -9.04 -9.26
C ARG A 69 4.01 -8.17 -8.13
N PHE A 70 4.20 -8.79 -6.97
CA PHE A 70 4.80 -8.11 -5.82
C PHE A 70 5.51 -9.11 -4.90
N ARG A 71 6.41 -8.55 -4.09
CA ARG A 71 7.12 -9.28 -3.05
C ARG A 71 7.22 -8.41 -1.79
N PHE A 72 6.77 -8.93 -0.67
CA PHE A 72 7.12 -8.47 0.66
C PHE A 72 8.10 -9.46 1.28
N ASN A 73 9.23 -8.96 1.74
CA ASN A 73 10.23 -9.75 2.43
C ASN A 73 10.44 -9.15 3.83
N TYR A 74 9.74 -9.71 4.81
CA TYR A 74 9.90 -9.34 6.21
C TYR A 74 11.21 -9.88 6.73
N ARG A 75 11.97 -9.04 7.46
CA ARG A 75 13.28 -9.38 8.03
C ARG A 75 13.28 -9.36 9.55
N LYS A 76 12.40 -8.58 10.17
CA LYS A 76 12.30 -8.41 11.61
C LYS A 76 10.83 -8.31 12.04
N PRO A 77 10.46 -8.82 13.22
CA PRO A 77 11.25 -9.67 14.13
C PRO A 77 11.42 -11.10 13.61
N PHE A 78 10.54 -11.58 12.71
CA PHE A 78 10.52 -12.91 12.12
C PHE A 78 10.63 -12.80 10.59
N GLU A 79 11.30 -13.79 10.01
CA GLU A 79 11.44 -13.84 8.56
C GLU A 79 10.18 -14.45 7.92
N GLN A 80 9.55 -13.67 7.06
CA GLN A 80 8.40 -14.09 6.28
C GLN A 80 8.51 -13.54 4.86
N THR A 81 8.17 -14.32 3.87
CA THR A 81 8.15 -13.88 2.48
C THR A 81 6.75 -14.06 1.90
N ILE A 82 6.21 -13.00 1.29
CA ILE A 82 4.97 -13.03 0.54
C ILE A 82 5.30 -12.67 -0.90
N VAL A 83 4.99 -13.56 -1.85
CA VAL A 83 5.24 -13.35 -3.27
C VAL A 83 3.98 -13.60 -4.07
N ALA A 84 3.63 -12.65 -4.92
CA ALA A 84 2.64 -12.80 -5.98
C ALA A 84 3.36 -12.81 -7.33
N ASP A 85 3.20 -13.87 -8.09
CA ASP A 85 3.88 -14.07 -9.38
C ASP A 85 3.01 -13.74 -10.60
N GLY A 86 1.76 -13.30 -10.38
CA GLY A 86 0.73 -13.05 -11.38
C GLY A 86 -0.29 -14.19 -11.50
N ARG A 87 -0.06 -15.33 -10.85
CA ARG A 87 -0.97 -16.50 -10.83
C ARG A 87 -1.19 -17.03 -9.42
N THR A 88 -0.11 -17.10 -8.66
CA THR A 88 -0.04 -17.72 -7.34
C THR A 88 0.41 -16.70 -6.32
N LEU A 89 -0.26 -16.69 -5.17
CA LEU A 89 0.22 -16.03 -3.96
C LEU A 89 0.88 -17.08 -3.08
N TRP A 90 2.14 -16.85 -2.79
CA TRP A 90 2.97 -17.65 -1.91
C TRP A 90 3.18 -16.89 -0.60
N LEU A 91 2.99 -17.55 0.52
CA LEU A 91 3.34 -17.05 1.84
C LEU A 91 4.25 -18.08 2.50
N TYR A 92 5.48 -17.71 2.74
CA TYR A 92 6.48 -18.53 3.42
C TYR A 92 6.78 -17.97 4.80
N ASP A 93 6.59 -18.79 5.82
CA ASP A 93 6.98 -18.54 7.20
C ASP A 93 8.25 -19.37 7.47
N ALA A 94 9.37 -18.69 7.73
CA ALA A 94 10.66 -19.35 7.89
C ALA A 94 10.75 -20.11 9.23
N ASP A 95 10.16 -19.57 10.29
CA ASP A 95 10.18 -20.17 11.63
C ASP A 95 9.36 -21.46 11.67
N LEU A 96 8.20 -21.45 10.98
CA LEU A 96 7.33 -22.63 10.88
C LEU A 96 7.77 -23.58 9.75
N ARG A 97 8.69 -23.17 8.89
CA ARG A 97 9.05 -23.87 7.64
C ARG A 97 7.82 -24.25 6.80
N GLN A 98 6.84 -23.37 6.76
CA GLN A 98 5.57 -23.61 6.08
C GLN A 98 5.38 -22.65 4.92
N VAL A 99 4.95 -23.17 3.79
CA VAL A 99 4.53 -22.42 2.61
C VAL A 99 3.03 -22.58 2.41
N THR A 100 2.31 -21.48 2.37
CA THR A 100 0.90 -21.48 1.94
C THR A 100 0.84 -21.02 0.49
N GLN A 101 0.18 -21.81 -0.35
CA GLN A 101 -0.04 -21.53 -1.76
C GLN A 101 -1.52 -21.25 -2.00
N ARG A 102 -1.86 -20.12 -2.64
CA ARG A 102 -3.23 -19.74 -3.01
C ARG A 102 -3.30 -19.27 -4.46
N LYS A 103 -4.44 -19.44 -5.09
CA LYS A 103 -4.71 -18.79 -6.38
C LYS A 103 -4.79 -17.28 -6.17
N GLN A 104 -3.89 -16.53 -6.81
CA GLN A 104 -3.78 -15.10 -6.61
C GLN A 104 -5.08 -14.35 -6.92
N ALA A 105 -5.79 -14.71 -7.98
CA ALA A 105 -7.05 -14.09 -8.37
C ALA A 105 -8.15 -14.15 -7.30
N GLN A 106 -8.10 -15.14 -6.40
CA GLN A 106 -9.09 -15.30 -5.32
C GLN A 106 -8.83 -14.39 -4.12
N VAL A 107 -7.61 -13.90 -3.97
CA VAL A 107 -7.19 -13.15 -2.78
C VAL A 107 -6.79 -11.70 -3.08
N LEU A 108 -6.49 -11.37 -4.35
CA LEU A 108 -6.03 -10.04 -4.74
C LEU A 108 -7.06 -8.96 -4.43
N GLY A 109 -8.32 -9.15 -4.80
CA GLY A 109 -9.38 -8.14 -4.58
C GLY A 109 -9.64 -7.78 -3.12
N SER A 110 -9.08 -8.56 -2.18
CA SER A 110 -9.19 -8.33 -0.73
C SER A 110 -7.84 -8.00 -0.08
N THR A 111 -6.78 -7.79 -0.86
CA THR A 111 -5.45 -7.49 -0.31
C THR A 111 -5.02 -6.06 -0.60
N PRO A 112 -4.35 -5.40 0.35
CA PRO A 112 -3.80 -4.06 0.18
C PRO A 112 -2.79 -3.96 -0.97
N ALA A 113 -2.10 -5.07 -1.26
CA ALA A 113 -1.15 -5.16 -2.36
C ALA A 113 -1.83 -4.99 -3.74
N ALA A 114 -3.11 -5.38 -3.87
CA ALA A 114 -3.88 -5.18 -5.09
C ALA A 114 -3.93 -3.70 -5.49
N LEU A 115 -4.13 -2.84 -4.54
CA LEU A 115 -4.24 -1.39 -4.78
C LEU A 115 -2.89 -0.80 -5.26
N ILE A 116 -1.78 -1.31 -4.74
CA ILE A 116 -0.44 -0.81 -5.08
C ILE A 116 0.11 -1.45 -6.36
N ALA A 117 -0.07 -2.77 -6.54
CA ALA A 117 0.66 -3.53 -7.55
C ALA A 117 -0.20 -4.04 -8.72
N SER A 118 -1.52 -4.18 -8.56
CA SER A 118 -2.32 -4.92 -9.54
C SER A 118 -3.03 -4.05 -10.55
N ALA A 119 -3.66 -2.96 -10.12
CA ALA A 119 -4.52 -2.21 -11.02
C ALA A 119 -3.72 -1.48 -12.11
N PRO A 120 -4.08 -1.64 -13.39
CA PRO A 120 -3.43 -0.93 -14.48
C PRO A 120 -3.80 0.56 -14.52
N ASP A 121 -4.98 0.92 -13.99
CA ASP A 121 -5.54 2.26 -13.98
C ASP A 121 -6.54 2.49 -12.83
N LEU A 122 -6.92 3.74 -12.63
CA LEU A 122 -7.86 4.14 -11.58
C LEU A 122 -9.28 3.58 -11.83
N ALA A 123 -9.69 3.41 -13.08
CA ALA A 123 -11.01 2.88 -13.42
C ALA A 123 -11.13 1.41 -12.96
N THR A 124 -10.05 0.64 -13.10
CA THR A 124 -9.98 -0.73 -12.58
C THR A 124 -10.06 -0.75 -11.06
N LEU A 125 -9.35 0.14 -10.37
CA LEU A 125 -9.46 0.25 -8.90
C LEU A 125 -10.88 0.58 -8.45
N ARG A 126 -11.57 1.47 -9.16
CA ARG A 126 -12.95 1.87 -8.84
C ARG A 126 -13.99 0.77 -9.03
N ARG A 127 -13.67 -0.30 -9.75
CA ARG A 127 -14.53 -1.49 -9.83
C ARG A 127 -14.53 -2.26 -8.51
N ASP A 128 -13.37 -2.36 -7.88
CA ASP A 128 -13.21 -3.15 -6.66
C ASP A 128 -13.35 -2.31 -5.39
N PHE A 129 -13.03 -1.00 -5.48
CA PHE A 129 -13.02 -0.08 -4.35
C PHE A 129 -13.82 1.19 -4.62
N GLU A 130 -14.46 1.69 -3.59
CA GLU A 130 -14.91 3.07 -3.51
C GLU A 130 -13.73 3.94 -3.06
N LEU A 131 -13.32 4.89 -3.91
CA LEU A 131 -12.18 5.77 -3.65
C LEU A 131 -12.65 7.17 -3.31
N GLN A 132 -12.22 7.70 -2.17
CA GLN A 132 -12.56 9.04 -1.70
C GLN A 132 -11.30 9.79 -1.25
N PRO A 133 -11.19 11.11 -1.50
CA PRO A 133 -10.18 11.93 -0.85
C PRO A 133 -10.35 11.87 0.67
N ASP A 134 -9.26 11.79 1.41
CA ASP A 134 -9.31 11.72 2.87
C ASP A 134 -8.40 12.77 3.52
N GLY A 135 -8.24 13.90 2.83
CA GLY A 135 -7.56 15.08 3.30
C GLY A 135 -6.05 14.95 3.45
N GLU A 136 -5.48 15.93 4.16
CA GLU A 136 -4.05 15.96 4.50
C GLU A 136 -3.86 15.69 5.99
N LYS A 137 -2.94 14.78 6.31
CA LYS A 137 -2.52 14.50 7.67
C LYS A 137 -1.05 14.09 7.69
N ASP A 138 -0.27 14.64 8.64
CA ASP A 138 1.16 14.36 8.85
C ASP A 138 2.01 14.60 7.57
N GLY A 139 1.62 15.62 6.77
CA GLY A 139 2.28 15.97 5.50
C GLY A 139 2.05 14.97 4.37
N LEU A 140 1.06 14.11 4.50
CA LEU A 140 0.61 13.18 3.46
C LEU A 140 -0.79 13.53 2.99
N GLN A 141 -0.99 13.46 1.68
CA GLN A 141 -2.31 13.47 1.06
C GLN A 141 -2.87 12.06 1.06
N TRP A 142 -4.05 11.88 1.68
CA TRP A 142 -4.64 10.57 1.87
C TRP A 142 -5.80 10.29 0.92
N VAL A 143 -5.90 9.04 0.53
CA VAL A 143 -7.05 8.47 -0.18
C VAL A 143 -7.59 7.32 0.62
N GLN A 144 -8.87 7.34 0.92
CA GLN A 144 -9.58 6.19 1.47
C GLN A 144 -10.06 5.29 0.32
N ALA A 145 -9.85 3.99 0.48
CA ALA A 145 -10.32 2.95 -0.40
C ALA A 145 -11.13 1.94 0.40
N THR A 146 -12.42 1.85 0.10
CA THR A 146 -13.35 0.93 0.77
C THR A 146 -13.73 -0.18 -0.22
N PRO A 147 -13.51 -1.47 0.10
CA PRO A 147 -13.89 -2.56 -0.77
C PRO A 147 -15.39 -2.54 -1.05
N ARG A 148 -15.79 -2.75 -2.30
CA ARG A 148 -17.21 -2.89 -2.68
C ARG A 148 -17.76 -4.25 -2.26
N ASN A 149 -16.94 -5.30 -2.35
CA ASN A 149 -17.27 -6.60 -1.76
C ASN A 149 -16.92 -6.59 -0.27
N LYS A 150 -17.93 -6.75 0.59
CA LYS A 150 -17.82 -6.73 2.04
C LYS A 150 -17.60 -8.11 2.68
N GLU A 151 -17.55 -9.17 1.88
CA GLU A 151 -17.36 -10.54 2.37
C GLU A 151 -15.92 -10.87 2.78
N GLY A 152 -14.98 -9.99 2.45
CA GLY A 152 -13.57 -10.13 2.78
C GLY A 152 -13.22 -9.68 4.21
N GLN A 153 -11.98 -9.97 4.61
CA GLN A 153 -11.44 -9.52 5.91
C GLN A 153 -11.00 -8.04 5.90
N LEU A 154 -10.96 -7.41 4.74
CA LEU A 154 -10.59 -6.01 4.60
C LEU A 154 -11.79 -5.10 4.81
N HIS A 155 -11.76 -4.27 5.86
CA HIS A 155 -12.80 -3.27 6.12
C HIS A 155 -12.56 -2.00 5.30
N SER A 156 -11.35 -1.43 5.38
CA SER A 156 -10.96 -0.24 4.61
C SER A 156 -9.45 -0.11 4.53
N MET A 157 -9.00 0.70 3.58
CA MET A 157 -7.59 1.11 3.43
C MET A 157 -7.50 2.62 3.28
N ARG A 158 -6.34 3.16 3.65
CA ARG A 158 -5.95 4.54 3.35
C ARG A 158 -4.56 4.52 2.73
N VAL A 159 -4.40 5.22 1.62
CA VAL A 159 -3.12 5.33 0.92
C VAL A 159 -2.62 6.76 1.06
N GLY A 160 -1.42 6.93 1.59
CA GLY A 160 -0.81 8.23 1.85
C GLY A 160 0.30 8.54 0.88
N PHE A 161 0.23 9.72 0.27
CA PHE A 161 1.22 10.22 -0.67
C PHE A 161 1.93 11.45 -0.14
N ARG A 162 3.26 11.52 -0.35
CA ARG A 162 4.05 12.74 -0.18
C ARG A 162 4.38 13.28 -1.56
N GLY A 163 3.65 14.32 -1.99
CA GLY A 163 3.61 14.67 -3.41
C GLY A 163 3.13 13.48 -4.24
N ASP A 164 3.92 13.05 -5.22
CA ASP A 164 3.59 11.91 -6.08
C ASP A 164 4.12 10.57 -5.57
N GLN A 165 4.82 10.55 -4.43
CA GLN A 165 5.44 9.34 -3.91
C GLN A 165 4.53 8.63 -2.91
N LEU A 166 4.30 7.34 -3.12
CA LEU A 166 3.68 6.46 -2.13
C LEU A 166 4.54 6.45 -0.85
N ALA A 167 3.95 6.89 0.26
CA ALA A 167 4.65 7.02 1.54
C ALA A 167 4.08 6.12 2.64
N ALA A 168 2.78 5.87 2.62
CA ALA A 168 2.15 5.06 3.65
C ALA A 168 0.93 4.29 3.14
N LEU A 169 0.61 3.20 3.84
CA LEU A 169 -0.59 2.40 3.64
C LEU A 169 -1.15 2.03 5.01
N GLU A 170 -2.36 2.47 5.32
CA GLU A 170 -3.09 2.06 6.51
C GLU A 170 -4.17 1.06 6.11
N ILE A 171 -4.31 -0.02 6.88
CA ILE A 171 -5.26 -1.10 6.65
C ILE A 171 -6.06 -1.28 7.93
N LEU A 172 -7.37 -1.31 7.81
CA LEU A 172 -8.28 -1.72 8.86
C LEU A 172 -8.98 -3.00 8.43
N ASP A 173 -8.83 -4.06 9.21
CA ASP A 173 -9.54 -5.31 8.96
C ASP A 173 -10.91 -5.37 9.65
N SER A 174 -11.70 -6.40 9.32
CA SER A 174 -13.04 -6.62 9.86
C SER A 174 -13.04 -6.98 11.36
N PHE A 175 -11.87 -7.28 11.93
CA PHE A 175 -11.70 -7.58 13.35
C PHE A 175 -11.26 -6.35 14.17
N GLY A 176 -11.15 -5.18 13.51
CA GLY A 176 -10.70 -3.93 14.12
C GLY A 176 -9.18 -3.81 14.28
N GLN A 177 -8.41 -4.76 13.71
CA GLN A 177 -6.96 -4.66 13.69
C GLN A 177 -6.53 -3.60 12.69
N ARG A 178 -5.64 -2.72 13.12
CA ARG A 178 -5.05 -1.66 12.29
C ARG A 178 -3.61 -1.98 11.97
N SER A 179 -3.27 -1.91 10.68
CA SER A 179 -1.90 -2.08 10.21
C SER A 179 -1.47 -0.83 9.46
N MET A 180 -0.37 -0.20 9.90
CA MET A 180 0.23 0.96 9.27
C MET A 180 1.57 0.55 8.67
N LEU A 181 1.69 0.59 7.35
CA LEU A 181 2.95 0.46 6.62
C LEU A 181 3.46 1.85 6.27
N THR A 182 4.71 2.12 6.58
CA THR A 182 5.42 3.33 6.16
C THR A 182 6.53 2.93 5.23
N PHE A 183 6.54 3.50 4.03
CA PHE A 183 7.56 3.23 3.02
C PHE A 183 8.67 4.27 3.10
N SER A 184 9.90 3.81 2.94
CA SER A 184 11.10 4.63 2.83
C SER A 184 11.95 4.17 1.65
N LYS A 185 12.81 5.04 1.14
CA LYS A 185 13.67 4.76 -0.03
C LYS A 185 12.86 4.22 -1.23
N MET A 186 11.67 4.80 -1.46
CA MET A 186 10.83 4.40 -2.58
C MET A 186 11.50 4.82 -3.89
N GLU A 187 11.79 3.84 -4.72
CA GLU A 187 12.32 4.01 -6.07
C GLU A 187 11.27 3.49 -7.06
N VAL A 188 10.59 4.42 -7.72
CA VAL A 188 9.59 4.11 -8.75
C VAL A 188 10.31 3.90 -10.09
N ASN A 189 9.83 2.93 -10.88
CA ASN A 189 10.40 2.51 -12.15
C ASN A 189 11.86 2.02 -12.04
N ALA A 190 12.27 1.58 -10.84
CA ALA A 190 13.53 0.89 -10.64
C ALA A 190 13.58 -0.41 -11.49
N PRO A 191 14.77 -0.85 -11.93
CA PRO A 191 14.90 -2.12 -12.60
C PRO A 191 14.64 -3.26 -11.60
N VAL A 192 13.48 -3.91 -11.74
CA VAL A 192 13.08 -5.09 -10.97
C VAL A 192 12.91 -6.24 -11.95
N GLY A 193 13.83 -7.19 -11.91
CA GLY A 193 13.81 -8.36 -12.80
C GLY A 193 12.68 -9.34 -12.43
N PRO A 194 12.22 -10.15 -13.40
CA PRO A 194 11.14 -11.11 -13.18
C PRO A 194 11.50 -12.20 -12.16
N GLU A 195 12.77 -12.48 -11.96
CA GLU A 195 13.29 -13.46 -10.99
C GLU A 195 12.95 -13.11 -9.54
N VAL A 196 12.76 -11.82 -9.23
CA VAL A 196 12.35 -11.34 -7.91
C VAL A 196 11.01 -11.95 -7.48
N PHE A 197 10.13 -12.22 -8.45
CA PHE A 197 8.79 -12.77 -8.21
C PHE A 197 8.71 -14.29 -8.41
N ASN A 198 9.83 -14.95 -8.74
CA ASN A 198 9.89 -16.39 -8.90
C ASN A 198 10.19 -17.05 -7.55
N PHE A 199 9.13 -17.44 -6.82
CA PHE A 199 9.27 -18.12 -5.55
C PHE A 199 9.40 -19.64 -5.75
N LYS A 200 10.40 -20.23 -5.11
CA LYS A 200 10.57 -21.68 -5.03
C LYS A 200 10.52 -22.09 -3.56
N PRO A 201 9.57 -22.95 -3.16
CA PRO A 201 9.53 -23.48 -1.81
C PRO A 201 10.87 -24.10 -1.42
N PRO A 202 11.41 -23.82 -0.22
CA PRO A 202 12.57 -24.54 0.30
C PRO A 202 12.31 -26.04 0.38
N GLN A 203 13.34 -26.87 0.19
CA GLN A 203 13.21 -28.33 0.20
C GLN A 203 12.64 -28.93 1.50
N ASN A 204 12.84 -28.23 2.61
CA ASN A 204 12.42 -28.65 3.96
C ASN A 204 11.17 -27.90 4.46
N ALA A 205 10.42 -27.27 3.56
CA ALA A 205 9.19 -26.57 3.90
C ALA A 205 7.95 -27.40 3.56
N ASP A 206 7.00 -27.42 4.46
CA ASP A 206 5.68 -28.01 4.24
C ASP A 206 4.84 -27.08 3.35
N VAL A 207 4.28 -27.62 2.24
CA VAL A 207 3.47 -26.83 1.31
C VAL A 207 2.00 -27.15 1.48
N VAL A 208 1.24 -26.15 1.98
CA VAL A 208 -0.22 -26.20 2.15
C VAL A 208 -0.88 -25.48 0.99
N LYS A 209 -1.72 -26.17 0.22
CA LYS A 209 -2.51 -25.58 -0.88
C LYS A 209 -3.92 -25.25 -0.40
N GLN A 210 -4.37 -24.01 -0.68
CA GLN A 210 -5.69 -23.51 -0.32
C GLN A 210 -6.41 -22.91 -1.51
#